data_d6f0d4e348b4caa61805a6c33147daa5
#
_entry.id   d6f0d4e348b4caa61805a6c33147daa5
#
_cell.length_a   1.000
_cell.length_b   1.000
_cell.length_c   1.000
_cell.angle_alpha   90.00
_cell.angle_beta   90.00
_cell.angle_gamma   90.00
#
_symmetry.space_group_name_H-M   'P 1'
#
loop_
_entity.id
_entity.type
_entity.pdbx_description
1 polymer ?
#
loop_
_entity_poly.entity_id
_entity_poly.type
_entity_poly.pdbx_seq_one_letter_code
_entity_poly.pdbx_strand_id
1 'polypeptide(L)'
;MRLLQPDPAARGHYLIGVRPDTLGATLRAVGTPDFVGAVTAFVNDSIHADAVHLERWRADAGSTSGFVVEWLGSGSLRVAADTLRVMDIYYQHYCQTDPLVAPLRGKAGTLLVQRHVDGIAQGEFRRRIFDEPGIAQECLLVHGTAHLQYALGLARAVGRAAFTTDELFHFRQMVDLLFPMFELHARTCAARRVATVSVNVGSQASFDARLERQDVQLSRREHEICRLMLCGRSVPEAAQQLDVKLSTAESYVKRAFAKLGVRTRRELFDWTLVDC
;
A
#
# COMPACT_ATOMS: atom_id res chain seq x y z
N MET A 1 19.47 -9.97 -6.34
CA MET A 1 18.38 -10.31 -5.42
C MET A 1 18.90 -11.29 -4.39
N ARG A 2 18.99 -10.91 -3.13
CA ARG A 2 19.43 -11.81 -2.06
C ARG A 2 18.21 -12.17 -1.21
N LEU A 3 17.76 -13.42 -1.29
CA LEU A 3 16.76 -13.98 -0.38
C LEU A 3 17.51 -14.46 0.88
N LEU A 4 17.27 -13.81 2.00
CA LEU A 4 17.72 -14.28 3.31
C LEU A 4 16.68 -15.29 3.83
N GLN A 5 16.96 -16.60 3.62
CA GLN A 5 16.14 -17.65 4.25
C GLN A 5 16.57 -17.83 5.71
N PRO A 6 15.62 -18.06 6.63
CA PRO A 6 15.95 -18.33 8.02
C PRO A 6 16.48 -19.74 8.21
N ASP A 7 17.37 -19.89 9.17
CA ASP A 7 17.66 -21.19 9.78
C ASP A 7 16.43 -21.63 10.59
N PRO A 8 15.74 -22.73 10.23
CA PRO A 8 14.54 -23.19 10.95
C PRO A 8 14.85 -23.70 12.37
N ALA A 9 16.11 -23.86 12.74
CA ALA A 9 16.52 -24.36 14.06
C ALA A 9 16.74 -23.26 15.12
N ALA A 10 16.80 -21.99 14.74
CA ALA A 10 17.05 -20.90 15.66
C ALA A 10 15.75 -20.39 16.35
N ARG A 11 15.12 -21.19 17.21
CA ARG A 11 14.19 -20.68 18.23
C ARG A 11 15.01 -20.05 19.37
N GLY A 12 15.72 -18.97 19.09
CA GLY A 12 16.42 -18.19 20.08
C GLY A 12 15.53 -17.06 20.58
N HIS A 13 15.61 -16.72 21.87
CA HIS A 13 15.08 -15.47 22.39
C HIS A 13 15.92 -14.32 21.82
N TYR A 14 15.34 -13.47 21.01
CA TYR A 14 16.00 -12.27 20.49
C TYR A 14 15.57 -11.07 21.33
N LEU A 15 16.52 -10.25 21.75
CA LEU A 15 16.23 -8.97 22.35
C LEU A 15 16.06 -7.94 21.23
N ILE A 16 14.85 -7.44 21.06
CA ILE A 16 14.58 -6.30 20.19
C ILE A 16 14.52 -5.07 21.07
N GLY A 17 15.43 -4.12 20.83
CA GLY A 17 15.35 -2.80 21.47
C GLY A 17 14.18 -2.02 20.86
N VAL A 18 13.10 -1.86 21.62
CA VAL A 18 11.95 -1.03 21.22
C VAL A 18 11.77 0.11 22.21
N ARG A 19 11.43 1.29 21.72
CA ARG A 19 11.03 2.42 22.56
C ARG A 19 9.58 2.24 23.00
N PRO A 20 9.29 2.26 24.32
CA PRO A 20 7.93 2.05 24.82
C PRO A 20 6.94 3.12 24.39
N ASP A 21 7.40 4.37 24.21
CA ASP A 21 6.58 5.50 23.81
C ASP A 21 6.06 5.36 22.35
N THR A 22 6.93 5.02 21.41
CA THR A 22 6.55 4.81 19.99
C THR A 22 5.77 3.53 19.78
N LEU A 23 6.10 2.45 20.49
CA LEU A 23 5.29 1.24 20.52
C LEU A 23 3.87 1.53 21.05
N GLY A 24 3.77 2.24 22.18
CA GLY A 24 2.49 2.61 22.76
C GLY A 24 1.66 3.52 21.84
N ALA A 25 2.31 4.45 21.12
CA ALA A 25 1.67 5.29 20.12
C ALA A 25 1.12 4.44 18.94
N THR A 26 1.91 3.49 18.46
CA THR A 26 1.51 2.58 17.37
C THR A 26 0.31 1.71 17.77
N LEU A 27 0.32 1.16 18.98
CA LEU A 27 -0.83 0.38 19.49
C LEU A 27 -2.10 1.21 19.60
N ARG A 28 -2.02 2.45 20.12
CA ARG A 28 -3.18 3.37 20.22
C ARG A 28 -3.72 3.79 18.87
N ALA A 29 -2.87 3.87 17.86
CA ALA A 29 -3.23 4.27 16.51
C ALA A 29 -3.91 3.16 15.70
N VAL A 30 -3.94 1.90 16.18
CA VAL A 30 -4.59 0.78 15.48
C VAL A 30 -6.06 1.12 15.19
N GLY A 31 -6.47 0.95 13.94
CA GLY A 31 -7.82 1.26 13.47
C GLY A 31 -8.09 2.76 13.25
N THR A 32 -7.09 3.63 13.33
CA THR A 32 -7.20 5.07 13.05
C THR A 32 -6.40 5.47 11.81
N PRO A 33 -6.65 6.65 11.21
CA PRO A 33 -5.83 7.17 10.09
C PRO A 33 -4.36 7.39 10.45
N ASP A 34 -4.05 7.58 11.73
CA ASP A 34 -2.69 7.89 12.21
C ASP A 34 -1.78 6.66 12.29
N PHE A 35 -2.33 5.46 12.06
CA PHE A 35 -1.62 4.19 12.26
C PHE A 35 -0.31 4.10 11.47
N VAL A 36 -0.35 4.43 10.18
CA VAL A 36 0.86 4.32 9.34
C VAL A 36 1.91 5.35 9.72
N GLY A 37 1.50 6.54 10.16
CA GLY A 37 2.40 7.53 10.73
C GLY A 37 3.10 7.04 12.00
N ALA A 38 2.34 6.39 12.89
CA ALA A 38 2.89 5.80 14.12
C ALA A 38 3.83 4.62 13.82
N VAL A 39 3.49 3.74 12.87
CA VAL A 39 4.38 2.67 12.39
C VAL A 39 5.66 3.26 11.80
N THR A 40 5.56 4.34 11.03
CA THR A 40 6.72 5.04 10.46
C THR A 40 7.66 5.55 11.55
N ALA A 41 7.13 6.18 12.58
CA ALA A 41 7.92 6.64 13.72
C ALA A 41 8.58 5.47 14.47
N PHE A 42 7.81 4.41 14.74
CA PHE A 42 8.30 3.22 15.44
C PHE A 42 9.44 2.51 14.68
N VAL A 43 9.29 2.31 13.36
CA VAL A 43 10.33 1.70 12.53
C VAL A 43 11.59 2.56 12.53
N ASN A 44 11.44 3.88 12.46
CA ASN A 44 12.56 4.82 12.44
C ASN A 44 13.33 4.96 13.75
N ASP A 45 12.83 4.40 14.85
CA ASP A 45 13.63 4.29 16.09
C ASP A 45 14.85 3.36 15.92
N SER A 46 14.79 2.40 15.03
CA SER A 46 15.84 1.39 14.83
C SER A 46 16.37 1.33 13.41
N ILE A 47 15.55 1.68 12.41
CA ILE A 47 15.89 1.55 11.00
C ILE A 47 15.53 2.86 10.30
N HIS A 48 16.54 3.63 9.91
CA HIS A 48 16.30 4.90 9.24
C HIS A 48 15.79 4.69 7.82
N ALA A 49 14.49 4.94 7.61
CA ALA A 49 13.81 4.91 6.32
C ALA A 49 13.24 6.29 5.99
N ASP A 50 13.41 6.75 4.77
CA ASP A 50 12.83 8.02 4.30
C ASP A 50 11.34 7.88 4.00
N ALA A 51 10.89 6.68 3.59
CA ALA A 51 9.48 6.35 3.41
C ALA A 51 9.18 4.92 3.86
N VAL A 52 7.96 4.73 4.33
CA VAL A 52 7.41 3.46 4.82
C VAL A 52 6.07 3.21 4.13
N HIS A 53 5.85 2.01 3.61
CA HIS A 53 4.63 1.62 2.90
C HIS A 53 4.06 0.35 3.50
N LEU A 54 2.75 0.33 3.72
CA LEU A 54 2.04 -0.81 4.29
C LEU A 54 0.99 -1.32 3.31
N GLU A 55 1.02 -2.62 3.04
CA GLU A 55 0.15 -3.30 2.09
C GLU A 55 -0.47 -4.56 2.70
N ARG A 56 -1.61 -4.95 2.14
CA ARG A 56 -2.22 -6.27 2.35
C ARG A 56 -2.47 -6.91 0.99
N TRP A 57 -2.03 -8.16 0.84
CA TRP A 57 -2.22 -8.96 -0.37
C TRP A 57 -3.16 -10.12 -0.07
N ARG A 58 -4.23 -10.22 -0.81
CA ARG A 58 -5.22 -11.30 -0.66
C ARG A 58 -5.35 -12.08 -1.95
N ALA A 59 -5.36 -13.42 -1.86
CA ALA A 59 -5.67 -14.26 -3.01
C ALA A 59 -7.10 -13.97 -3.49
N ASP A 60 -7.24 -13.82 -4.80
CA ASP A 60 -8.51 -13.56 -5.47
C ASP A 60 -8.52 -14.21 -6.86
N ALA A 61 -9.33 -15.25 -7.01
CA ALA A 61 -9.46 -15.97 -8.26
C ALA A 61 -10.04 -15.11 -9.41
N GLY A 62 -10.71 -14.00 -9.09
CA GLY A 62 -11.23 -13.05 -10.07
C GLY A 62 -10.20 -12.03 -10.57
N SER A 63 -9.03 -11.95 -9.93
CA SER A 63 -7.94 -11.08 -10.37
C SER A 63 -7.05 -11.77 -11.39
N THR A 64 -6.62 -11.05 -12.44
CA THR A 64 -5.69 -11.57 -13.46
C THR A 64 -4.33 -12.00 -12.89
N SER A 65 -3.91 -11.39 -11.78
CA SER A 65 -2.68 -11.75 -11.06
C SER A 65 -2.89 -12.81 -9.97
N GLY A 66 -4.13 -13.28 -9.77
CA GLY A 66 -4.51 -14.16 -8.66
C GLY A 66 -4.53 -13.48 -7.28
N PHE A 67 -4.25 -12.17 -7.22
CA PHE A 67 -4.17 -11.40 -5.97
C PHE A 67 -4.77 -10.01 -6.11
N VAL A 68 -5.40 -9.54 -5.04
CA VAL A 68 -5.73 -8.13 -4.82
C VAL A 68 -4.72 -7.53 -3.86
N VAL A 69 -4.10 -6.44 -4.28
CA VAL A 69 -3.21 -5.62 -3.45
C VAL A 69 -4.00 -4.45 -2.89
N GLU A 70 -4.04 -4.36 -1.57
CA GLU A 70 -4.67 -3.26 -0.85
C GLU A 70 -3.58 -2.40 -0.21
N TRP A 71 -3.52 -1.15 -0.62
CA TRP A 71 -2.65 -0.17 0.01
C TRP A 71 -3.27 0.31 1.32
N LEU A 72 -2.63 0.01 2.44
CA LEU A 72 -3.11 0.41 3.77
C LEU A 72 -2.60 1.80 4.17
N GLY A 73 -1.55 2.28 3.52
CA GLY A 73 -1.05 3.64 3.66
C GLY A 73 0.47 3.75 3.53
N SER A 74 0.94 5.00 3.53
CA SER A 74 2.35 5.32 3.48
C SER A 74 2.67 6.46 4.44
N GLY A 75 3.85 6.40 5.05
CA GLY A 75 4.41 7.45 5.88
C GLY A 75 5.77 7.88 5.35
N SER A 76 6.14 9.14 5.61
CA SER A 76 7.45 9.68 5.23
C SER A 76 7.92 10.66 6.29
N LEU A 77 9.23 10.67 6.56
CA LEU A 77 9.89 11.68 7.37
C LEU A 77 10.23 12.95 6.59
N ARG A 78 10.05 12.93 5.27
CA ARG A 78 10.31 14.06 4.36
C ARG A 78 9.00 14.72 3.94
N VAL A 79 8.74 14.84 2.64
CA VAL A 79 7.51 15.44 2.13
C VAL A 79 6.45 14.37 1.93
N ALA A 80 5.51 14.26 2.85
CA ALA A 80 4.46 13.24 2.82
C ALA A 80 3.63 13.26 1.52
N ALA A 81 3.34 14.46 0.98
CA ALA A 81 2.56 14.60 -0.25
C ALA A 81 3.23 13.96 -1.46
N ASP A 82 4.56 14.07 -1.61
CA ASP A 82 5.29 13.47 -2.72
C ASP A 82 5.30 11.94 -2.60
N THR A 83 5.49 11.42 -1.40
CA THR A 83 5.43 9.97 -1.14
C THR A 83 4.06 9.41 -1.50
N LEU A 84 2.98 10.06 -1.09
CA LEU A 84 1.61 9.61 -1.40
C LEU A 84 1.34 9.63 -2.90
N ARG A 85 1.80 10.66 -3.62
CA ARG A 85 1.67 10.76 -5.07
C ARG A 85 2.40 9.64 -5.81
N VAL A 86 3.63 9.33 -5.39
CA VAL A 86 4.41 8.23 -5.99
C VAL A 86 3.74 6.89 -5.75
N MET A 87 3.26 6.65 -4.53
CA MET A 87 2.56 5.42 -4.21
C MET A 87 1.23 5.29 -4.94
N ASP A 88 0.49 6.39 -5.14
CA ASP A 88 -0.72 6.37 -5.97
C ASP A 88 -0.41 5.92 -7.39
N ILE A 89 0.64 6.48 -8.02
CA ILE A 89 1.13 6.05 -9.34
C ILE A 89 1.52 4.57 -9.34
N TYR A 90 2.23 4.12 -8.31
CA TYR A 90 2.65 2.72 -8.20
C TYR A 90 1.45 1.77 -8.15
N TYR A 91 0.45 2.05 -7.32
CA TYR A 91 -0.73 1.20 -7.19
C TYR A 91 -1.64 1.24 -8.41
N GLN A 92 -1.71 2.38 -9.10
CA GLN A 92 -2.51 2.48 -10.32
C GLN A 92 -1.91 1.73 -11.51
N HIS A 93 -0.57 1.69 -11.64
CA HIS A 93 0.08 1.25 -12.87
C HIS A 93 1.01 0.04 -12.72
N TYR A 94 1.65 -0.14 -11.57
CA TYR A 94 2.80 -1.04 -11.45
C TYR A 94 2.66 -2.15 -10.42
N CYS A 95 1.83 -1.99 -9.40
CA CYS A 95 1.77 -2.93 -8.27
C CYS A 95 1.48 -4.38 -8.69
N GLN A 96 0.80 -4.61 -9.80
CA GLN A 96 0.49 -5.96 -10.28
C GLN A 96 1.65 -6.61 -11.03
N THR A 97 2.48 -5.82 -11.68
CA THR A 97 3.54 -6.27 -12.60
C THR A 97 4.95 -6.05 -12.06
N ASP A 98 5.10 -5.49 -10.86
CA ASP A 98 6.41 -5.28 -10.24
C ASP A 98 7.18 -6.61 -10.14
N PRO A 99 8.33 -6.74 -10.83
CA PRO A 99 9.07 -8.01 -10.91
C PRO A 99 9.66 -8.45 -9.57
N LEU A 100 9.81 -7.53 -8.59
CA LEU A 100 10.22 -7.90 -7.24
C LEU A 100 9.06 -8.47 -6.44
N VAL A 101 7.89 -7.86 -6.52
CA VAL A 101 6.74 -8.13 -5.66
C VAL A 101 5.93 -9.32 -6.15
N ALA A 102 5.69 -9.41 -7.45
CA ALA A 102 4.86 -10.46 -8.03
C ALA A 102 5.30 -11.89 -7.65
N PRO A 103 6.60 -12.24 -7.64
CA PRO A 103 7.05 -13.58 -7.25
C PRO A 103 6.91 -13.90 -5.75
N LEU A 104 6.65 -12.90 -4.89
CA LEU A 104 6.51 -13.08 -3.44
C LEU A 104 5.08 -13.43 -3.04
N ARG A 105 4.11 -13.10 -3.89
CA ARG A 105 2.70 -13.38 -3.63
C ARG A 105 2.44 -14.86 -3.56
N GLY A 106 1.63 -15.27 -2.59
CA GLY A 106 1.28 -16.67 -2.35
C GLY A 106 2.37 -17.51 -1.68
N LYS A 107 3.53 -16.95 -1.36
CA LYS A 107 4.55 -17.64 -0.58
C LYS A 107 4.29 -17.45 0.92
N ALA A 108 4.01 -18.56 1.60
CA ALA A 108 3.79 -18.54 3.04
C ALA A 108 5.09 -18.29 3.81
N GLY A 109 4.96 -17.74 5.03
CA GLY A 109 6.06 -17.46 5.94
C GLY A 109 6.54 -16.01 5.86
N THR A 110 7.80 -15.79 6.28
CA THR A 110 8.44 -14.47 6.33
C THR A 110 9.51 -14.37 5.27
N LEU A 111 9.37 -13.40 4.39
CA LEU A 111 10.31 -13.09 3.32
C LEU A 111 10.84 -11.67 3.51
N LEU A 112 12.16 -11.51 3.44
CA LEU A 112 12.83 -10.23 3.42
C LEU A 112 13.58 -10.08 2.10
N VAL A 113 13.28 -9.03 1.37
CA VAL A 113 13.88 -8.78 0.05
C VAL A 113 14.42 -7.37 0.00
N GLN A 114 15.61 -7.21 -0.54
CA GLN A 114 16.25 -5.92 -0.78
C GLN A 114 16.39 -5.67 -2.28
N ARG A 115 16.08 -4.46 -2.71
CA ARG A 115 16.25 -3.96 -4.07
C ARG A 115 17.12 -2.71 -4.09
N HIS A 116 18.17 -2.74 -4.89
CA HIS A 116 18.93 -1.55 -5.27
C HIS A 116 18.43 -1.05 -6.62
N VAL A 117 18.20 0.24 -6.72
CA VAL A 117 17.62 0.85 -7.93
C VAL A 117 18.53 0.68 -9.14
N ASP A 118 19.84 0.67 -8.94
CA ASP A 118 20.82 0.41 -10.02
C ASP A 118 20.63 -0.96 -10.70
N GLY A 119 20.04 -1.92 -10.00
CA GLY A 119 19.70 -3.23 -10.54
C GLY A 119 18.37 -3.30 -11.30
N ILE A 120 17.61 -2.20 -11.38
CA ILE A 120 16.36 -2.11 -12.14
C ILE A 120 16.68 -1.67 -13.56
N ALA A 121 16.11 -2.37 -14.55
CA ALA A 121 16.25 -1.97 -15.94
C ALA A 121 15.74 -0.54 -16.17
N GLN A 122 16.41 0.18 -17.06
CA GLN A 122 15.98 1.54 -17.45
C GLN A 122 14.58 1.47 -18.09
N GLY A 123 13.70 2.40 -17.70
CA GLY A 123 12.34 2.45 -18.22
C GLY A 123 11.44 3.37 -17.40
N GLU A 124 10.19 3.45 -17.80
CA GLU A 124 9.22 4.36 -17.17
C GLU A 124 8.95 4.00 -15.71
N PHE A 125 8.86 2.71 -15.39
CA PHE A 125 8.71 2.23 -14.01
C PHE A 125 9.83 2.75 -13.11
N ARG A 126 11.11 2.50 -13.49
CA ARG A 126 12.26 2.95 -12.72
C ARG A 126 12.25 4.48 -12.58
N ARG A 127 12.06 5.19 -13.68
CA ARG A 127 12.06 6.66 -13.69
C ARG A 127 11.02 7.24 -12.75
N ARG A 128 9.74 6.80 -12.85
CA ARG A 128 8.62 7.39 -12.09
C ARG A 128 8.60 7.01 -10.62
N ILE A 129 9.04 5.80 -10.29
CA ILE A 129 8.92 5.25 -8.93
C ILE A 129 10.19 5.46 -8.12
N PHE A 130 11.35 5.54 -8.77
CA PHE A 130 12.63 5.59 -8.06
C PHE A 130 13.48 6.82 -8.43
N ASP A 131 13.74 7.07 -9.72
CA ASP A 131 14.68 8.11 -10.12
C ASP A 131 14.11 9.51 -9.85
N GLU A 132 12.87 9.82 -10.27
CA GLU A 132 12.22 11.11 -10.03
C GLU A 132 12.01 11.41 -8.54
N PRO A 133 11.57 10.45 -7.69
CA PRO A 133 11.48 10.65 -6.25
C PRO A 133 12.83 10.64 -5.54
N GLY A 134 13.92 10.25 -6.22
CA GLY A 134 15.26 10.16 -5.66
C GLY A 134 15.44 9.00 -4.69
N ILE A 135 14.83 7.86 -4.95
CA ILE A 135 14.98 6.63 -4.16
C ILE A 135 16.16 5.81 -4.70
N ALA A 136 17.07 5.40 -3.83
CA ALA A 136 18.23 4.58 -4.17
C ALA A 136 18.03 3.10 -3.87
N GLN A 137 17.25 2.77 -2.86
CA GLN A 137 17.06 1.41 -2.42
C GLN A 137 15.74 1.22 -1.67
N GLU A 138 15.26 0.00 -1.73
CA GLU A 138 14.06 -0.46 -1.07
C GLU A 138 14.32 -1.78 -0.33
N CYS A 139 13.68 -1.96 0.80
CA CYS A 139 13.62 -3.21 1.53
C CYS A 139 12.17 -3.58 1.79
N LEU A 140 11.77 -4.80 1.48
CA LEU A 140 10.40 -5.27 1.63
C LEU A 140 10.37 -6.49 2.54
N LEU A 141 9.64 -6.39 3.63
CA LEU A 141 9.33 -7.47 4.55
C LEU A 141 7.90 -7.94 4.30
N VAL A 142 7.75 -9.21 3.91
CA VAL A 142 6.45 -9.84 3.64
C VAL A 142 6.24 -10.97 4.63
N HIS A 143 5.04 -11.06 5.19
CA HIS A 143 4.68 -12.15 6.09
C HIS A 143 3.22 -12.54 5.90
N GLY A 144 2.95 -13.83 6.03
CA GLY A 144 1.58 -14.36 6.02
C GLY A 144 1.48 -15.77 5.45
N THR A 145 0.28 -16.08 4.97
CA THR A 145 -0.07 -17.37 4.35
C THR A 145 -0.08 -17.26 2.82
N ALA A 146 -0.32 -18.37 2.14
CA ALA A 146 -0.49 -18.36 0.68
C ALA A 146 -1.72 -17.55 0.22
N HIS A 147 -2.68 -17.27 1.12
CA HIS A 147 -3.93 -16.59 0.76
C HIS A 147 -4.03 -15.16 1.32
N LEU A 148 -3.27 -14.86 2.36
CA LEU A 148 -3.28 -13.55 3.01
C LEU A 148 -1.87 -13.20 3.48
N GLN A 149 -1.33 -12.12 2.95
CA GLN A 149 -0.02 -11.60 3.31
C GLN A 149 -0.12 -10.12 3.62
N TYR A 150 0.76 -9.66 4.49
CA TYR A 150 1.05 -8.25 4.72
C TYR A 150 2.46 -7.95 4.26
N ALA A 151 2.67 -6.75 3.74
CA ALA A 151 3.97 -6.29 3.30
C ALA A 151 4.27 -4.92 3.91
N LEU A 152 5.49 -4.77 4.39
CA LEU A 152 6.05 -3.52 4.91
C LEU A 152 7.27 -3.16 4.07
N GLY A 153 7.14 -2.11 3.27
CA GLY A 153 8.20 -1.56 2.44
C GLY A 153 8.89 -0.38 3.13
N LEU A 154 10.22 -0.37 3.08
CA LEU A 154 11.09 0.73 3.52
C LEU A 154 11.87 1.24 2.33
N ALA A 155 11.89 2.55 2.12
CA ALA A 155 12.68 3.17 1.06
C ALA A 155 13.72 4.15 1.63
N ARG A 156 14.89 4.19 1.00
CA ARG A 156 15.97 5.17 1.27
C ARG A 156 16.27 6.00 0.04
N ALA A 157 16.41 7.28 0.27
CA ALA A 157 16.76 8.23 -0.78
C ALA A 157 18.23 8.13 -1.20
N VAL A 158 18.52 8.66 -2.37
CA VAL A 158 19.88 8.87 -2.87
C VAL A 158 20.70 9.67 -1.84
N GLY A 159 21.95 9.26 -1.63
CA GLY A 159 22.85 9.85 -0.63
C GLY A 159 22.73 9.25 0.76
N ARG A 160 21.78 8.36 1.03
CA ARG A 160 21.74 7.56 2.26
C ARG A 160 22.62 6.32 2.15
N ALA A 161 23.23 5.92 3.28
CA ALA A 161 23.93 4.65 3.37
C ALA A 161 22.99 3.48 3.06
N ALA A 162 23.52 2.39 2.51
CA ALA A 162 22.76 1.17 2.29
C ALA A 162 22.23 0.59 3.62
N PHE A 163 21.11 -0.14 3.56
CA PHE A 163 20.65 -0.93 4.71
C PHE A 163 21.74 -1.91 5.14
N THR A 164 22.15 -1.83 6.39
CA THR A 164 23.13 -2.74 6.95
C THR A 164 22.52 -4.11 7.24
N THR A 165 23.37 -5.13 7.40
CA THR A 165 22.90 -6.47 7.79
C THR A 165 22.18 -6.45 9.13
N ASP A 166 22.68 -5.64 10.08
CA ASP A 166 22.08 -5.51 11.41
C ASP A 166 20.70 -4.85 11.35
N GLU A 167 20.54 -3.79 10.56
CA GLU A 167 19.23 -3.17 10.33
C GLU A 167 18.24 -4.15 9.67
N LEU A 168 18.69 -4.91 8.67
CA LEU A 168 17.85 -5.92 8.01
C LEU A 168 17.49 -7.07 8.96
N PHE A 169 18.42 -7.47 9.84
CA PHE A 169 18.14 -8.44 10.88
C PHE A 169 17.11 -7.92 11.87
N HIS A 170 17.27 -6.71 12.38
CA HIS A 170 16.28 -6.07 13.26
C HIS A 170 14.92 -5.92 12.58
N PHE A 171 14.90 -5.50 11.32
CA PHE A 171 13.67 -5.37 10.55
C PHE A 171 12.90 -6.69 10.46
N ARG A 172 13.62 -7.77 10.20
CA ARG A 172 13.02 -9.10 10.16
C ARG A 172 12.47 -9.54 11.51
N GLN A 173 13.11 -9.18 12.62
CA GLN A 173 12.65 -9.52 13.98
C GLN A 173 11.37 -8.77 14.37
N MET A 174 11.08 -7.63 13.76
CA MET A 174 9.85 -6.86 14.02
C MET A 174 8.59 -7.55 13.49
N VAL A 175 8.73 -8.64 12.71
CA VAL A 175 7.59 -9.33 12.09
C VAL A 175 6.55 -9.77 13.12
N ASP A 176 7.00 -10.41 14.20
CA ASP A 176 6.12 -10.97 15.22
C ASP A 176 5.40 -9.89 16.06
N LEU A 177 5.91 -8.66 16.03
CA LEU A 177 5.31 -7.51 16.69
C LEU A 177 4.40 -6.72 15.75
N LEU A 178 4.88 -6.36 14.56
CA LEU A 178 4.19 -5.43 13.66
C LEU A 178 3.04 -6.10 12.90
N PHE A 179 3.22 -7.33 12.42
CA PHE A 179 2.23 -7.94 11.54
C PHE A 179 0.91 -8.29 12.23
N PRO A 180 0.88 -8.73 13.50
CA PRO A 180 -0.37 -8.82 14.26
C PRO A 180 -1.09 -7.47 14.39
N MET A 181 -0.34 -6.36 14.56
CA MET A 181 -0.93 -5.02 14.59
C MET A 181 -1.50 -4.62 13.23
N PHE A 182 -0.83 -4.99 12.12
CA PHE A 182 -1.32 -4.73 10.76
C PHE A 182 -2.61 -5.49 10.49
N GLU A 183 -2.68 -6.76 10.89
CA GLU A 183 -3.90 -7.55 10.79
C GLU A 183 -5.03 -6.93 11.61
N LEU A 184 -4.76 -6.57 12.87
CA LEU A 184 -5.75 -5.94 13.74
C LEU A 184 -6.22 -4.60 13.16
N HIS A 185 -5.31 -3.76 12.66
CA HIS A 185 -5.64 -2.50 12.00
C HIS A 185 -6.56 -2.72 10.79
N ALA A 186 -6.17 -3.63 9.89
CA ALA A 186 -6.96 -3.93 8.69
C ALA A 186 -8.35 -4.49 9.04
N ARG A 187 -8.45 -5.36 10.03
CA ARG A 187 -9.73 -5.91 10.52
C ARG A 187 -10.60 -4.84 11.17
N THR A 188 -10.02 -3.96 11.99
CA THR A 188 -10.75 -2.87 12.64
C THR A 188 -11.26 -1.86 11.62
N CYS A 189 -10.45 -1.50 10.63
CA CYS A 189 -10.89 -0.64 9.53
C CYS A 189 -12.00 -1.31 8.69
N ALA A 190 -11.87 -2.60 8.40
CA ALA A 190 -12.89 -3.35 7.69
C ALA A 190 -14.21 -3.44 8.50
N ALA A 191 -14.12 -3.72 9.82
CA ALA A 191 -15.30 -3.76 10.69
C ALA A 191 -16.00 -2.40 10.79
N ARG A 192 -15.24 -1.31 10.87
CA ARG A 192 -15.81 0.05 10.80
C ARG A 192 -16.50 0.30 9.46
N ARG A 193 -15.89 -0.10 8.34
CA ARG A 193 -16.53 -0.03 7.01
C ARG A 193 -17.82 -0.85 6.96
N VAL A 194 -17.84 -2.06 7.51
CA VAL A 194 -19.04 -2.92 7.58
C VAL A 194 -20.09 -2.32 8.52
N ALA A 195 -19.71 -1.78 9.68
CA ALA A 195 -20.63 -1.12 10.59
C ALA A 195 -21.26 0.15 9.95
N THR A 196 -20.45 0.91 9.19
CA THR A 196 -20.93 2.04 8.39
C THR A 196 -21.79 1.58 7.20
N VAL A 197 -21.48 0.39 6.61
CA VAL A 197 -22.22 -0.24 5.49
C VAL A 197 -23.50 -0.93 5.96
N SER A 198 -23.58 -1.41 7.21
CA SER A 198 -24.85 -1.89 7.78
C SER A 198 -25.91 -0.77 7.94
N VAL A 199 -25.46 0.48 7.91
CA VAL A 199 -26.32 1.67 7.79
C VAL A 199 -26.52 2.06 6.31
N ASN A 200 -25.65 1.62 5.38
CA ASN A 200 -25.74 1.94 3.94
C ASN A 200 -25.40 0.73 3.07
N VAL A 201 -26.39 0.20 2.40
CA VAL A 201 -26.29 -0.87 1.40
C VAL A 201 -25.31 -0.48 0.28
N GLY A 202 -24.10 -1.06 0.30
CA GLY A 202 -23.16 -1.12 -0.81
C GLY A 202 -22.35 0.15 -1.10
N SER A 203 -21.02 0.02 -1.15
CA SER A 203 -20.10 1.11 -1.51
C SER A 203 -20.39 1.76 -2.88
N GLN A 204 -21.04 1.02 -3.78
CA GLN A 204 -21.48 1.54 -5.06
C GLN A 204 -22.76 2.38 -4.93
N ALA A 205 -23.71 1.93 -4.10
CA ALA A 205 -24.92 2.70 -3.82
C ALA A 205 -24.59 3.98 -3.01
N SER A 206 -23.56 3.91 -2.15
CA SER A 206 -23.06 5.07 -1.41
C SER A 206 -22.36 6.09 -2.33
N PHE A 207 -21.60 5.64 -3.33
CA PHE A 207 -20.97 6.50 -4.33
C PHE A 207 -22.04 7.25 -5.16
N ASP A 208 -23.01 6.49 -5.68
CA ASP A 208 -24.07 7.05 -6.50
C ASP A 208 -24.96 8.04 -5.71
N ALA A 209 -25.38 7.65 -4.50
CA ALA A 209 -26.15 8.51 -3.63
C ALA A 209 -25.41 9.79 -3.22
N ARG A 210 -24.06 9.74 -3.14
CA ARG A 210 -23.28 10.93 -2.83
C ARG A 210 -23.10 11.84 -4.04
N LEU A 211 -22.94 11.27 -5.25
CA LEU A 211 -22.95 12.06 -6.47
C LEU A 211 -24.24 12.87 -6.58
N GLU A 212 -25.38 12.24 -6.30
CA GLU A 212 -26.70 12.91 -6.29
C GLU A 212 -26.77 14.00 -5.23
N ARG A 213 -26.34 13.72 -3.99
CA ARG A 213 -26.41 14.71 -2.88
C ARG A 213 -25.52 15.93 -3.11
N GLN A 214 -24.36 15.74 -3.74
CA GLN A 214 -23.41 16.82 -4.01
C GLN A 214 -23.59 17.46 -5.39
N ASP A 215 -24.61 17.02 -6.14
CA ASP A 215 -24.90 17.46 -7.52
C ASP A 215 -23.65 17.37 -8.43
N VAL A 216 -22.85 16.33 -8.25
CA VAL A 216 -21.65 16.08 -9.06
C VAL A 216 -22.01 15.19 -10.24
N GLN A 217 -21.92 15.73 -11.46
CA GLN A 217 -22.22 15.00 -12.68
C GLN A 217 -20.95 14.41 -13.31
N LEU A 218 -20.82 13.10 -13.21
CA LEU A 218 -19.84 12.34 -13.96
C LEU A 218 -20.41 11.88 -15.30
N SER A 219 -19.62 11.86 -16.37
CA SER A 219 -20.02 11.15 -17.56
C SER A 219 -20.10 9.65 -17.30
N ARG A 220 -20.83 8.92 -18.13
CA ARG A 220 -20.98 7.46 -17.99
C ARG A 220 -19.61 6.75 -17.82
N ARG A 221 -18.62 7.11 -18.61
CA ARG A 221 -17.28 6.50 -18.57
C ARG A 221 -16.46 6.91 -17.35
N GLU A 222 -16.60 8.15 -16.90
CA GLU A 222 -15.99 8.62 -15.65
C GLU A 222 -16.60 7.89 -14.44
N HIS A 223 -17.89 7.68 -14.44
CA HIS A 223 -18.60 6.94 -13.41
C HIS A 223 -18.18 5.45 -13.38
N GLU A 224 -18.19 4.78 -14.55
CA GLU A 224 -17.81 3.37 -14.69
C GLU A 224 -16.38 3.13 -14.18
N ILE A 225 -15.42 4.01 -14.54
CA ILE A 225 -14.02 3.84 -14.11
C ILE A 225 -13.85 4.06 -12.61
N CYS A 226 -14.54 5.05 -12.02
CA CYS A 226 -14.53 5.26 -10.56
C CYS A 226 -15.09 4.04 -9.83
N ARG A 227 -16.19 3.44 -10.30
CA ARG A 227 -16.76 2.21 -9.72
C ARG A 227 -15.78 1.04 -9.78
N LEU A 228 -15.09 0.85 -10.90
CA LEU A 228 -14.07 -0.20 -11.04
C LEU A 228 -12.91 0.03 -10.06
N MET A 229 -12.44 1.26 -9.92
CA MET A 229 -11.40 1.62 -8.96
C MET A 229 -11.86 1.38 -7.52
N LEU A 230 -13.09 1.72 -7.17
CA LEU A 230 -13.69 1.43 -5.85
C LEU A 230 -13.82 -0.08 -5.60
N CYS A 231 -14.01 -0.89 -6.64
CA CYS A 231 -13.97 -2.36 -6.59
C CYS A 231 -12.55 -2.94 -6.51
N GLY A 232 -11.51 -2.11 -6.40
CA GLY A 232 -10.14 -2.58 -6.26
C GLY A 232 -9.37 -2.75 -7.57
N ARG A 233 -9.96 -2.43 -8.73
CA ARG A 233 -9.27 -2.53 -10.03
C ARG A 233 -8.23 -1.43 -10.20
N SER A 234 -7.10 -1.75 -10.81
CA SER A 234 -6.12 -0.77 -11.29
C SER A 234 -6.64 -0.07 -12.56
N VAL A 235 -6.05 1.07 -12.90
CA VAL A 235 -6.44 1.78 -14.14
C VAL A 235 -6.22 0.94 -15.39
N PRO A 236 -5.11 0.18 -15.55
CA PRO A 236 -4.97 -0.77 -16.66
C PRO A 236 -6.05 -1.85 -16.71
N GLU A 237 -6.41 -2.45 -15.57
CA GLU A 237 -7.48 -3.46 -15.51
C GLU A 237 -8.86 -2.85 -15.86
N ALA A 238 -9.12 -1.63 -15.39
CA ALA A 238 -10.33 -0.90 -15.72
C ALA A 238 -10.36 -0.53 -17.22
N ALA A 239 -9.23 -0.16 -17.82
CA ALA A 239 -9.12 0.10 -19.25
C ALA A 239 -9.47 -1.15 -20.07
N GLN A 240 -8.94 -2.32 -19.71
CA GLN A 240 -9.27 -3.60 -20.34
C GLN A 240 -10.75 -3.93 -20.21
N GLN A 241 -11.32 -3.77 -19.01
CA GLN A 241 -12.73 -4.10 -18.76
C GLN A 241 -13.70 -3.16 -19.49
N LEU A 242 -13.30 -1.90 -19.70
CA LEU A 242 -14.08 -0.90 -20.45
C LEU A 242 -13.82 -0.92 -21.97
N ASP A 243 -12.90 -1.77 -22.42
CA ASP A 243 -12.44 -1.88 -23.81
C ASP A 243 -11.98 -0.52 -24.36
N VAL A 244 -11.09 0.14 -23.64
CA VAL A 244 -10.49 1.42 -24.02
C VAL A 244 -8.97 1.39 -23.89
N LYS A 245 -8.28 2.28 -24.60
CA LYS A 245 -6.83 2.46 -24.43
C LYS A 245 -6.52 2.98 -23.02
N LEU A 246 -5.36 2.57 -22.47
CA LEU A 246 -4.90 3.02 -21.15
C LEU A 246 -4.91 4.56 -21.02
N SER A 247 -4.39 5.26 -22.02
CA SER A 247 -4.37 6.74 -22.04
C SER A 247 -5.77 7.37 -22.00
N THR A 248 -6.76 6.67 -22.55
CA THR A 248 -8.17 7.09 -22.51
C THR A 248 -8.75 6.90 -21.11
N ALA A 249 -8.46 5.75 -20.48
CA ALA A 249 -8.86 5.47 -19.10
C ALA A 249 -8.24 6.48 -18.13
N GLU A 250 -6.94 6.77 -18.24
CA GLU A 250 -6.26 7.81 -17.45
C GLU A 250 -6.92 9.18 -17.61
N SER A 251 -7.35 9.52 -18.83
CA SER A 251 -8.08 10.77 -19.09
C SER A 251 -9.45 10.80 -18.41
N TYR A 252 -10.14 9.66 -18.31
CA TYR A 252 -11.41 9.56 -17.58
C TYR A 252 -11.16 9.71 -16.07
N VAL A 253 -10.14 9.05 -15.52
CA VAL A 253 -9.76 9.19 -14.10
C VAL A 253 -9.45 10.64 -13.76
N LYS A 254 -8.59 11.30 -14.56
CA LYS A 254 -8.22 12.71 -14.34
C LYS A 254 -9.43 13.64 -14.32
N ARG A 255 -10.37 13.46 -15.25
CA ARG A 255 -11.58 14.29 -15.30
C ARG A 255 -12.53 14.00 -14.15
N ALA A 256 -12.75 12.73 -13.83
CA ALA A 256 -13.57 12.33 -12.70
C ALA A 256 -13.02 12.88 -11.39
N PHE A 257 -11.72 12.73 -11.15
CA PHE A 257 -11.04 13.23 -9.95
C PHE A 257 -11.15 14.75 -9.82
N ALA A 258 -10.99 15.48 -10.92
CA ALA A 258 -11.16 16.93 -10.94
C ALA A 258 -12.60 17.35 -10.54
N LYS A 259 -13.62 16.62 -11.02
CA LYS A 259 -15.03 16.89 -10.69
C LYS A 259 -15.38 16.53 -9.25
N LEU A 260 -14.78 15.47 -8.70
CA LEU A 260 -14.98 15.03 -7.32
C LEU A 260 -14.15 15.82 -6.31
N GLY A 261 -13.20 16.66 -6.77
CA GLY A 261 -12.28 17.37 -5.90
C GLY A 261 -11.26 16.48 -5.21
N VAL A 262 -10.99 15.29 -5.74
CA VAL A 262 -10.03 14.32 -5.22
C VAL A 262 -8.79 14.23 -6.12
N ARG A 263 -7.67 13.77 -5.56
CA ARG A 263 -6.39 13.69 -6.27
C ARG A 263 -5.82 12.28 -6.33
N THR A 264 -6.25 11.42 -5.41
CA THR A 264 -5.74 10.07 -5.25
C THR A 264 -6.88 9.06 -5.19
N ARG A 265 -6.58 7.80 -5.50
CA ARG A 265 -7.51 6.69 -5.33
C ARG A 265 -7.97 6.55 -3.88
N ARG A 266 -7.10 6.82 -2.92
CA ARG A 266 -7.43 6.82 -1.50
C ARG A 266 -8.48 7.89 -1.20
N GLU A 267 -8.27 9.11 -1.67
CA GLU A 267 -9.24 10.19 -1.52
C GLU A 267 -10.57 9.86 -2.19
N LEU A 268 -10.57 9.13 -3.32
CA LEU A 268 -11.81 8.61 -3.93
C LEU A 268 -12.54 7.66 -2.97
N PHE A 269 -11.83 6.75 -2.30
CA PHE A 269 -12.42 5.88 -1.28
C PHE A 269 -12.92 6.70 -0.09
N ASP A 270 -12.10 7.61 0.43
CA ASP A 270 -12.47 8.48 1.55
C ASP A 270 -13.68 9.36 1.17
N TRP A 271 -13.72 9.87 -0.07
CA TRP A 271 -14.85 10.64 -0.60
C TRP A 271 -16.16 9.85 -0.58
N THR A 272 -16.16 8.52 -0.74
CA THR A 272 -17.37 7.70 -0.60
C THR A 272 -17.81 7.48 0.85
N LEU A 273 -16.95 7.76 1.83
CA LEU A 273 -17.14 7.43 3.25
C LEU A 273 -17.51 8.65 4.12
N VAL A 274 -17.24 9.88 3.65
CA VAL A 274 -17.46 11.11 4.45
C VAL A 274 -18.92 11.52 4.38
N ASP A 275 -19.74 10.97 5.26
CA ASP A 275 -20.96 11.51 5.82
C ASP A 275 -21.42 10.60 6.98
N CYS A 276 -20.66 10.63 8.08
CA CYS A 276 -21.13 10.21 9.41
C CYS A 276 -20.67 11.24 10.42
#